data_4f7d50c103e61b123903361a4e356292
#
_entry.id   4f7d50c103e61b123903361a4e356292
#
_cell.length_a   1.000
_cell.length_b   1.000
_cell.length_c   1.000
_cell.angle_alpha   90.00
_cell.angle_beta   90.00
_cell.angle_gamma   90.00
#
_symmetry.space_group_name_H-M   'P 1'
#
loop_
_entity.id
_entity.type
_entity.pdbx_description
1 polymer ?
#
loop_
_entity_poly.entity_id
_entity_poly.type
_entity_poly.pdbx_seq_one_letter_code
_entity_poly.pdbx_strand_id
1 'polypeptide(L)'
;DTSGFPNPEQAGDPILSIVFYDSYFNYYNILTYKKVNTFELLDKIGKLNFKLRLFSTEEEMLRSFYRYATDPDTAPDVILGWNVEFDYEYLSNRMAKYGLHLNRNEYTVFDLMTAYERLHENDVESLSLEYIASLELGKGKVKRKVRVKELWDRDIAEELYYNYTDVSLLIELEQKLQIFDFFLVLSETAGTLDISRWNASYIADSFLLHRLHGKMALPTTVKHEKAHVQGATVLDPSYGVFENVVVFDFRSEYPSIIYTFNLSPDTMDGRNELGIIPQIVGYLVDERMKIKNDPSKANQQRVLKEITNSFYGLFGDEGYRLYNPEIQAKITYYAREHLMYIKTKIEQSGRRVLYGDTDSVFVEWGRKIDEQEIVNIKQFVKQLNDGMDEFTMRWGRNKGMLEVDIDSIFSKWVQTGVKKRYYGEVIYKKNRWTRELYSRGFELRRSNTSAYTKRKQRELMLKSFEGKEAVLEWYKEELNAWEKKTLSIDDIAIISGVGKNIDEYKVESQLKKAVMRGKKENLITTESKKYKLYLLNDGEIAVDFFDTLPEKYVNKIDWEAHKRRCLILPMEKILNLFFDPSQVSVGSRRSLTLAQFFTN
;
A
#
# COMPACT_ATOMS: atom_id res chain seq x y z
N ASP A 1 -30.62 8.71 -16.42
CA ASP A 1 -30.99 8.42 -15.04
C ASP A 1 -29.91 7.56 -14.36
N THR A 2 -28.88 8.22 -13.82
CA THR A 2 -27.79 7.52 -13.14
C THR A 2 -28.28 7.01 -11.78
N SER A 3 -29.01 5.91 -11.80
CA SER A 3 -29.46 5.23 -10.60
C SER A 3 -28.32 4.42 -9.95
N GLY A 4 -27.06 4.54 -10.45
CA GLY A 4 -25.98 3.73 -10.03
C GLY A 4 -24.57 4.21 -10.27
N PHE A 5 -23.60 3.37 -9.85
CA PHE A 5 -22.21 3.56 -10.21
C PHE A 5 -22.06 3.29 -11.73
N PRO A 6 -21.45 4.20 -12.50
CA PRO A 6 -21.33 4.03 -13.94
C PRO A 6 -20.56 2.74 -14.29
N ASN A 7 -21.10 1.95 -15.22
CA ASN A 7 -20.42 0.75 -15.73
C ASN A 7 -19.57 1.14 -16.95
N PRO A 8 -18.22 1.02 -16.90
CA PRO A 8 -17.38 1.43 -18.00
C PRO A 8 -17.57 0.60 -19.27
N GLU A 9 -17.85 -0.72 -19.15
CA GLU A 9 -18.08 -1.58 -20.32
C GLU A 9 -19.35 -1.16 -21.08
N GLN A 10 -20.40 -0.80 -20.37
CA GLN A 10 -21.67 -0.37 -20.96
C GLN A 10 -21.68 1.10 -21.36
N ALA A 11 -20.99 1.95 -20.60
CA ALA A 11 -20.96 3.40 -20.74
C ALA A 11 -22.35 3.98 -21.04
N GLY A 12 -23.36 3.57 -20.23
CA GLY A 12 -24.78 3.84 -20.45
C GLY A 12 -25.15 5.31 -20.32
N ASP A 13 -24.59 5.96 -19.30
CA ASP A 13 -24.90 7.34 -18.94
C ASP A 13 -24.08 8.36 -19.74
N PRO A 14 -24.62 9.56 -19.98
CA PRO A 14 -23.88 10.62 -20.67
C PRO A 14 -22.73 11.14 -19.78
N ILE A 15 -21.60 11.49 -20.40
CA ILE A 15 -20.49 12.19 -19.77
C ILE A 15 -20.87 13.67 -19.64
N LEU A 16 -20.92 14.16 -18.41
CA LEU A 16 -21.41 15.50 -18.09
C LEU A 16 -20.37 16.59 -18.33
N SER A 17 -19.12 16.30 -17.94
CA SER A 17 -17.99 17.20 -18.13
C SER A 17 -16.69 16.38 -18.28
N ILE A 18 -15.69 16.98 -18.91
CA ILE A 18 -14.33 16.44 -18.99
C ILE A 18 -13.38 17.53 -18.53
N VAL A 19 -12.60 17.23 -17.49
CA VAL A 19 -11.54 18.12 -17.01
C VAL A 19 -10.20 17.40 -17.12
N PHE A 20 -9.24 18.06 -17.74
CA PHE A 20 -7.86 17.56 -17.83
C PHE A 20 -6.86 18.71 -17.83
N TYR A 21 -5.67 18.43 -17.35
CA TYR A 21 -4.53 19.33 -17.41
C TYR A 21 -3.56 18.88 -18.51
N ASP A 22 -3.15 19.81 -19.33
CA ASP A 22 -2.14 19.60 -20.34
C ASP A 22 -0.81 20.16 -19.83
N SER A 23 0.17 19.26 -19.63
CA SER A 23 1.46 19.63 -19.05
C SER A 23 2.35 20.41 -20.03
N TYR A 24 2.19 20.20 -21.34
CA TYR A 24 2.96 20.90 -22.36
C TYR A 24 2.54 22.36 -22.49
N PHE A 25 1.22 22.61 -22.55
CA PHE A 25 0.66 23.95 -22.64
C PHE A 25 0.44 24.62 -21.28
N ASN A 26 0.61 23.88 -20.18
CA ASN A 26 0.49 24.35 -18.80
C ASN A 26 -0.85 25.04 -18.51
N TYR A 27 -1.96 24.40 -18.89
CA TYR A 27 -3.30 24.85 -18.55
C TYR A 27 -4.31 23.72 -18.38
N TYR A 28 -5.37 24.03 -17.62
CA TYR A 28 -6.51 23.13 -17.48
C TYR A 28 -7.51 23.33 -18.62
N ASN A 29 -8.06 22.23 -19.14
CA ASN A 29 -9.20 22.24 -20.03
C ASN A 29 -10.45 21.78 -19.27
N ILE A 30 -11.51 22.57 -19.33
CA ILE A 30 -12.81 22.25 -18.77
C ILE A 30 -13.81 22.24 -19.93
N LEU A 31 -14.33 21.05 -20.25
CA LEU A 31 -15.29 20.83 -21.33
C LEU A 31 -16.64 20.46 -20.72
N THR A 32 -17.71 21.11 -21.14
CA THR A 32 -19.07 20.79 -20.69
C THR A 32 -20.10 21.25 -21.75
N TYR A 33 -21.28 20.63 -21.74
CA TYR A 33 -22.39 21.02 -22.63
C TYR A 33 -23.56 21.68 -21.87
N LYS A 34 -23.35 22.06 -20.63
CA LYS A 34 -24.33 22.82 -19.84
C LYS A 34 -23.82 24.23 -19.61
N LYS A 35 -24.71 25.22 -19.79
CA LYS A 35 -24.37 26.62 -19.51
C LYS A 35 -23.98 26.80 -18.05
N VAL A 36 -22.87 27.46 -17.81
CA VAL A 36 -22.35 27.79 -16.50
C VAL A 36 -22.12 29.29 -16.36
N ASN A 37 -22.31 29.82 -15.18
CA ASN A 37 -21.88 31.17 -14.86
C ASN A 37 -20.35 31.20 -14.76
N THR A 38 -19.71 31.74 -15.78
CA THR A 38 -18.24 31.79 -15.89
C THR A 38 -17.61 32.60 -14.76
N PHE A 39 -18.26 33.66 -14.29
CA PHE A 39 -17.74 34.47 -13.19
C PHE A 39 -17.76 33.70 -11.87
N GLU A 40 -18.81 32.95 -11.60
CA GLU A 40 -18.90 32.09 -10.41
C GLU A 40 -17.85 30.96 -10.43
N LEU A 41 -17.64 30.33 -11.59
CA LEU A 41 -16.60 29.32 -11.75
C LEU A 41 -15.21 29.92 -11.58
N LEU A 42 -14.96 31.12 -12.15
CA LEU A 42 -13.71 31.87 -11.98
C LEU A 42 -13.42 32.22 -10.51
N ASP A 43 -14.45 32.62 -9.78
CA ASP A 43 -14.31 32.97 -8.35
C ASP A 43 -13.93 31.73 -7.53
N LYS A 44 -14.54 30.56 -7.81
CA LYS A 44 -14.24 29.29 -7.16
C LYS A 44 -12.83 28.77 -7.49
N ILE A 45 -12.42 28.77 -8.75
CA ILE A 45 -11.12 28.26 -9.22
C ILE A 45 -9.98 29.25 -8.90
N GLY A 46 -10.29 30.53 -8.83
CA GLY A 46 -9.31 31.61 -8.68
C GLY A 46 -8.63 32.01 -10.01
N LYS A 47 -7.45 32.63 -9.91
CA LYS A 47 -6.70 33.14 -11.08
C LYS A 47 -5.80 32.08 -11.74
N LEU A 48 -6.25 30.86 -11.82
CA LEU A 48 -5.46 29.79 -12.45
C LEU A 48 -5.65 29.80 -13.97
N ASN A 49 -4.68 29.21 -14.67
CA ASN A 49 -4.68 29.11 -16.12
C ASN A 49 -5.61 27.97 -16.57
N PHE A 50 -6.82 28.28 -16.97
CA PHE A 50 -7.75 27.29 -17.52
C PHE A 50 -8.51 27.81 -18.74
N LYS A 51 -8.96 26.89 -19.59
CA LYS A 51 -9.80 27.12 -20.77
C LYS A 51 -11.14 26.40 -20.58
N LEU A 52 -12.21 27.18 -20.49
CA LEU A 52 -13.58 26.66 -20.48
C LEU A 52 -14.11 26.60 -21.92
N ARG A 53 -14.58 25.43 -22.32
CA ARG A 53 -15.24 25.19 -23.63
C ARG A 53 -16.65 24.69 -23.40
N LEU A 54 -17.62 25.45 -23.95
CA LEU A 54 -19.04 25.15 -23.87
C LEU A 54 -19.51 24.59 -25.20
N PHE A 55 -20.27 23.51 -25.13
CA PHE A 55 -20.84 22.82 -26.27
C PHE A 55 -22.38 22.80 -26.20
N SER A 56 -23.07 22.48 -27.29
CA SER A 56 -24.51 22.36 -27.27
C SER A 56 -24.98 20.96 -26.86
N THR A 57 -24.17 19.94 -27.10
CA THR A 57 -24.48 18.53 -26.82
C THR A 57 -23.28 17.78 -26.31
N GLU A 58 -23.51 16.63 -25.65
CA GLU A 58 -22.47 15.67 -25.28
C GLU A 58 -21.64 15.26 -26.51
N GLU A 59 -22.28 14.97 -27.63
CA GLU A 59 -21.60 14.53 -28.85
C GLU A 59 -20.58 15.56 -29.34
N GLU A 60 -20.95 16.84 -29.38
CA GLU A 60 -20.02 17.92 -29.76
C GLU A 60 -18.82 18.02 -28.82
N MET A 61 -19.07 17.87 -27.50
CA MET A 61 -18.03 17.86 -26.50
C MET A 61 -17.07 16.68 -26.73
N LEU A 62 -17.60 15.46 -26.91
CA LEU A 62 -16.80 14.26 -27.14
C LEU A 62 -16.01 14.33 -28.47
N ARG A 63 -16.61 14.88 -29.55
CA ARG A 63 -15.90 15.12 -30.81
C ARG A 63 -14.77 16.14 -30.66
N SER A 64 -14.96 17.15 -29.84
CA SER A 64 -13.89 18.12 -29.53
C SER A 64 -12.74 17.51 -28.73
N PHE A 65 -13.07 16.69 -27.72
CA PHE A 65 -12.08 15.94 -26.97
C PHE A 65 -11.33 14.92 -27.86
N TYR A 66 -12.05 14.18 -28.70
CA TYR A 66 -11.49 13.22 -29.66
C TYR A 66 -10.44 13.88 -30.55
N ARG A 67 -10.80 15.01 -31.17
CA ARG A 67 -9.86 15.79 -32.01
C ARG A 67 -8.64 16.20 -31.23
N TYR A 68 -8.79 16.67 -29.99
CA TYR A 68 -7.68 17.05 -29.13
C TYR A 68 -6.75 15.85 -28.82
N ALA A 69 -7.34 14.70 -28.54
CA ALA A 69 -6.60 13.49 -28.17
C ALA A 69 -5.93 12.78 -29.37
N THR A 70 -6.35 13.10 -30.61
CA THR A 70 -5.84 12.41 -31.83
C THR A 70 -5.10 13.35 -32.80
N ASP A 71 -5.12 14.66 -32.56
CA ASP A 71 -4.38 15.63 -33.37
C ASP A 71 -2.88 15.56 -33.01
N PRO A 72 -1.98 15.39 -34.01
CA PRO A 72 -0.54 15.28 -33.78
C PRO A 72 0.07 16.42 -32.96
N ASP A 73 -0.51 17.63 -32.98
CA ASP A 73 0.00 18.78 -32.23
C ASP A 73 -0.47 18.82 -30.76
N THR A 74 -1.50 18.03 -30.40
CA THR A 74 -2.09 18.04 -29.06
C THR A 74 -2.27 16.67 -28.42
N ALA A 75 -2.09 15.59 -29.20
CA ALA A 75 -2.22 14.22 -28.68
C ALA A 75 -1.24 13.96 -27.54
N PRO A 76 -1.70 13.37 -26.42
CA PRO A 76 -0.79 13.09 -25.30
C PRO A 76 0.08 11.86 -25.58
N ASP A 77 1.33 11.86 -25.13
CA ASP A 77 2.14 10.65 -25.06
C ASP A 77 1.67 9.72 -23.92
N VAL A 78 1.24 10.34 -22.81
CA VAL A 78 0.81 9.64 -21.60
C VAL A 78 -0.45 10.28 -21.03
N ILE A 79 -1.42 9.45 -20.67
CA ILE A 79 -2.62 9.83 -19.93
C ILE A 79 -2.46 9.39 -18.48
N LEU A 80 -2.38 10.35 -17.57
CA LEU A 80 -2.25 10.13 -16.13
C LEU A 80 -3.60 10.32 -15.42
N GLY A 81 -3.87 9.50 -14.42
CA GLY A 81 -5.03 9.69 -13.56
C GLY A 81 -4.99 8.83 -12.30
N TRP A 82 -6.00 8.98 -11.46
CA TRP A 82 -6.20 8.19 -10.25
C TRP A 82 -7.28 7.16 -10.49
N ASN A 83 -6.94 5.89 -10.61
CA ASN A 83 -7.79 4.81 -11.12
C ASN A 83 -8.21 5.08 -12.59
N VAL A 84 -7.29 5.59 -13.37
CA VAL A 84 -7.51 6.14 -14.72
C VAL A 84 -8.04 5.10 -15.72
N GLU A 85 -7.81 3.82 -15.48
CA GLU A 85 -8.35 2.76 -16.36
C GLU A 85 -9.87 2.82 -16.42
N PHE A 86 -10.54 3.13 -15.30
CA PHE A 86 -11.98 3.32 -15.25
C PHE A 86 -12.44 4.50 -16.13
N ASP A 87 -11.77 5.64 -15.98
CA ASP A 87 -12.13 6.86 -16.73
C ASP A 87 -11.87 6.67 -18.23
N TYR A 88 -10.71 6.10 -18.57
CA TYR A 88 -10.32 5.83 -19.95
C TYR A 88 -11.29 4.84 -20.64
N GLU A 89 -11.60 3.73 -19.97
CA GLU A 89 -12.51 2.71 -20.53
C GLU A 89 -13.92 3.27 -20.71
N TYR A 90 -14.44 4.01 -19.71
CA TYR A 90 -15.75 4.64 -19.80
C TYR A 90 -15.80 5.65 -20.94
N LEU A 91 -14.81 6.54 -21.02
CA LEU A 91 -14.73 7.56 -22.08
C LEU A 91 -14.63 6.91 -23.46
N SER A 92 -13.76 5.93 -23.65
CA SER A 92 -13.56 5.21 -24.90
C SER A 92 -14.85 4.52 -25.38
N ASN A 93 -15.52 3.77 -24.49
CA ASN A 93 -16.76 3.07 -24.79
C ASN A 93 -17.94 4.03 -25.04
N ARG A 94 -17.99 5.17 -24.32
CA ARG A 94 -19.00 6.20 -24.57
C ARG A 94 -18.80 6.88 -25.93
N MET A 95 -17.57 7.21 -26.29
CA MET A 95 -17.20 7.79 -27.57
C MET A 95 -17.47 6.84 -28.73
N ALA A 96 -17.27 5.53 -28.57
CA ALA A 96 -17.56 4.52 -29.57
C ALA A 96 -19.03 4.53 -30.00
N LYS A 97 -19.98 4.90 -29.12
CA LYS A 97 -21.40 5.06 -29.44
C LYS A 97 -21.66 6.17 -30.47
N TYR A 98 -20.74 7.12 -30.59
CA TYR A 98 -20.79 8.21 -31.59
C TYR A 98 -19.84 7.96 -32.77
N GLY A 99 -19.32 6.72 -32.93
CA GLY A 99 -18.40 6.35 -34.00
C GLY A 99 -16.98 6.92 -33.83
N LEU A 100 -16.60 7.32 -32.60
CA LEU A 100 -15.29 7.84 -32.27
C LEU A 100 -14.50 6.75 -31.55
N HIS A 101 -13.36 6.32 -32.11
CA HIS A 101 -12.58 5.21 -31.58
C HIS A 101 -11.18 5.68 -31.18
N LEU A 102 -10.92 5.74 -29.87
CA LEU A 102 -9.57 5.97 -29.36
C LEU A 102 -8.74 4.69 -29.54
N ASN A 103 -7.55 4.85 -30.09
CA ASN A 103 -6.61 3.74 -30.23
C ASN A 103 -5.68 3.70 -29.02
N ARG A 104 -5.88 2.71 -28.13
CA ARG A 104 -5.08 2.57 -26.91
C ARG A 104 -3.58 2.40 -27.16
N ASN A 105 -3.18 1.99 -28.38
CA ASN A 105 -1.77 1.81 -28.70
C ASN A 105 -1.04 3.12 -29.05
N GLU A 106 -1.78 4.23 -29.16
CA GLU A 106 -1.21 5.54 -29.51
C GLU A 106 -0.68 6.31 -28.29
N TYR A 107 -1.11 5.95 -27.07
CA TYR A 107 -0.65 6.57 -25.84
C TYR A 107 -0.54 5.57 -24.70
N THR A 108 0.31 5.88 -23.72
CA THR A 108 0.40 5.10 -22.48
C THR A 108 -0.64 5.62 -21.49
N VAL A 109 -1.46 4.72 -20.93
CA VAL A 109 -2.34 5.03 -19.80
C VAL A 109 -1.63 4.61 -18.53
N PHE A 110 -1.36 5.55 -17.63
CA PHE A 110 -0.58 5.34 -16.41
C PHE A 110 -1.41 5.66 -15.16
N ASP A 111 -1.67 4.65 -14.33
CA ASP A 111 -2.48 4.78 -13.12
C ASP A 111 -1.63 5.16 -11.91
N LEU A 112 -1.73 6.42 -11.49
CA LEU A 112 -1.04 6.93 -10.30
C LEU A 112 -1.48 6.24 -9.00
N MET A 113 -2.72 5.76 -8.90
CA MET A 113 -3.20 5.03 -7.72
C MET A 113 -2.46 3.71 -7.55
N THR A 114 -2.38 2.92 -8.61
CA THR A 114 -1.68 1.63 -8.60
C THR A 114 -0.17 1.83 -8.41
N ALA A 115 0.38 2.87 -9.03
CA ALA A 115 1.78 3.23 -8.87
C ALA A 115 2.11 3.68 -7.43
N TYR A 116 1.24 4.50 -6.81
CA TYR A 116 1.35 4.90 -5.41
C TYR A 116 1.29 3.69 -4.47
N GLU A 117 0.31 2.80 -4.66
CA GLU A 117 0.17 1.55 -3.90
C GLU A 117 1.44 0.71 -3.96
N ARG A 118 2.02 0.55 -5.15
CA ARG A 118 3.28 -0.18 -5.37
C ARG A 118 4.45 0.41 -4.60
N LEU A 119 4.54 1.73 -4.52
CA LEU A 119 5.64 2.42 -3.85
C LEU A 119 5.51 2.45 -2.32
N HIS A 120 4.30 2.29 -1.79
CA HIS A 120 3.98 2.40 -0.36
C HIS A 120 3.57 1.06 0.29
N GLU A 121 3.60 -0.06 -0.47
CA GLU A 121 3.45 -1.46 0.00
C GLU A 121 2.42 -1.65 1.14
N ASN A 122 1.16 -1.25 0.92
CA ASN A 122 0.08 -1.37 1.91
C ASN A 122 0.25 -0.53 3.21
N ASP A 123 1.10 0.47 3.21
CA ASP A 123 1.31 1.35 4.38
C ASP A 123 0.18 2.37 4.61
N VAL A 124 -0.84 2.38 3.74
CA VAL A 124 -1.96 3.33 3.80
C VAL A 124 -3.29 2.66 4.10
N GLU A 125 -4.17 3.37 4.80
CA GLU A 125 -5.50 2.87 5.19
C GLU A 125 -6.51 2.87 4.04
N SER A 126 -6.31 3.71 3.03
CA SER A 126 -7.17 3.85 1.86
C SER A 126 -6.39 4.39 0.67
N LEU A 127 -6.74 3.92 -0.53
CA LEU A 127 -6.21 4.44 -1.79
C LEU A 127 -7.15 5.47 -2.44
N SER A 128 -8.16 5.98 -1.73
CA SER A 128 -8.98 7.04 -2.29
C SER A 128 -8.17 8.33 -2.47
N LEU A 129 -8.40 9.05 -3.57
CA LEU A 129 -7.71 10.32 -3.84
C LEU A 129 -7.87 11.31 -2.68
N GLU A 130 -9.06 11.37 -2.06
CA GLU A 130 -9.30 12.21 -0.88
C GLU A 130 -8.38 11.86 0.29
N TYR A 131 -8.25 10.57 0.60
CA TYR A 131 -7.41 10.12 1.71
C TYR A 131 -5.93 10.39 1.44
N ILE A 132 -5.45 10.04 0.25
CA ILE A 132 -4.05 10.24 -0.10
C ILE A 132 -3.69 11.73 -0.19
N ALA A 133 -4.56 12.55 -0.78
CA ALA A 133 -4.35 14.00 -0.81
C ALA A 133 -4.32 14.60 0.61
N SER A 134 -5.21 14.15 1.51
CA SER A 134 -5.18 14.57 2.91
C SER A 134 -3.91 14.15 3.63
N LEU A 135 -3.45 12.91 3.39
CA LEU A 135 -2.23 12.37 3.99
C LEU A 135 -0.97 13.10 3.49
N GLU A 136 -0.88 13.26 2.18
CA GLU A 136 0.33 13.77 1.54
C GLU A 136 0.37 15.31 1.45
N LEU A 137 -0.75 15.94 1.14
CA LEU A 137 -0.81 17.39 0.91
C LEU A 137 -1.37 18.16 2.11
N GLY A 138 -1.95 17.47 3.11
CA GLY A 138 -2.66 18.11 4.22
C GLY A 138 -4.01 18.73 3.82
N LYS A 139 -4.49 18.46 2.60
CA LYS A 139 -5.78 18.93 2.08
C LYS A 139 -6.44 17.80 1.26
N GLY A 140 -7.75 17.68 1.38
CA GLY A 140 -8.54 16.67 0.67
C GLY A 140 -9.43 17.27 -0.40
N LYS A 141 -10.27 16.41 -0.99
CA LYS A 141 -11.32 16.83 -1.93
C LYS A 141 -12.30 17.81 -1.27
N VAL A 142 -12.95 18.60 -2.09
CA VAL A 142 -14.14 19.36 -1.65
C VAL A 142 -15.19 18.38 -1.15
N LYS A 143 -15.64 18.55 0.10
CA LYS A 143 -16.65 17.63 0.69
C LYS A 143 -17.97 17.80 -0.04
N ARG A 144 -18.33 16.80 -0.83
CA ARG A 144 -19.60 16.76 -1.52
C ARG A 144 -20.69 16.24 -0.60
N LYS A 145 -21.76 17.02 -0.46
CA LYS A 145 -22.92 16.66 0.37
C LYS A 145 -24.06 16.01 -0.41
N VAL A 146 -23.98 16.07 -1.74
CA VAL A 146 -25.03 15.64 -2.67
C VAL A 146 -24.45 14.82 -3.82
N ARG A 147 -25.28 14.07 -4.54
CA ARG A 147 -24.85 13.27 -5.69
C ARG A 147 -24.45 14.17 -6.88
N VAL A 148 -23.57 13.68 -7.77
CA VAL A 148 -23.10 14.42 -8.98
C VAL A 148 -24.28 14.92 -9.81
N LYS A 149 -25.31 14.09 -10.03
CA LYS A 149 -26.52 14.46 -10.77
C LYS A 149 -27.25 15.65 -10.14
N GLU A 150 -27.34 15.72 -8.82
CA GLU A 150 -27.96 16.85 -8.15
C GLU A 150 -27.16 18.15 -8.31
N LEU A 151 -25.82 18.07 -8.26
CA LEU A 151 -24.96 19.22 -8.56
C LEU A 151 -25.11 19.65 -10.02
N TRP A 152 -25.08 18.67 -10.93
CA TRP A 152 -25.28 18.94 -12.35
C TRP A 152 -26.60 19.67 -12.62
N ASP A 153 -27.68 19.30 -11.94
CA ASP A 153 -29.00 19.91 -12.15
C ASP A 153 -29.16 21.26 -11.47
N ARG A 154 -28.50 21.49 -10.34
CA ARG A 154 -28.73 22.67 -9.48
C ARG A 154 -27.57 23.67 -9.46
N ASP A 155 -26.32 23.20 -9.53
CA ASP A 155 -25.11 24.02 -9.39
C ASP A 155 -23.98 23.46 -10.24
N ILE A 156 -24.03 23.78 -11.52
CA ILE A 156 -23.03 23.34 -12.49
C ILE A 156 -21.64 23.92 -12.19
N ALA A 157 -21.54 25.13 -11.60
CA ALA A 157 -20.26 25.72 -11.25
C ALA A 157 -19.58 24.93 -10.13
N GLU A 158 -20.35 24.45 -9.15
CA GLU A 158 -19.83 23.58 -8.07
C GLU A 158 -19.40 22.21 -8.61
N GLU A 159 -20.17 21.63 -9.55
CA GLU A 159 -19.80 20.35 -10.18
C GLU A 159 -18.48 20.47 -10.95
N LEU A 160 -18.33 21.50 -11.78
CA LEU A 160 -17.10 21.73 -12.53
C LEU A 160 -15.92 22.06 -11.64
N TYR A 161 -16.13 22.80 -10.55
CA TYR A 161 -15.13 23.07 -9.54
C TYR A 161 -14.68 21.80 -8.82
N TYR A 162 -15.61 20.91 -8.49
CA TYR A 162 -15.30 19.62 -7.90
C TYR A 162 -14.42 18.78 -8.83
N ASN A 163 -14.81 18.64 -10.11
CA ASN A 163 -14.03 17.89 -11.10
C ASN A 163 -12.63 18.51 -11.34
N TYR A 164 -12.57 19.86 -11.41
CA TYR A 164 -11.31 20.60 -11.48
C TYR A 164 -10.40 20.31 -10.28
N THR A 165 -10.97 20.28 -9.07
CA THR A 165 -10.20 20.02 -7.83
C THR A 165 -9.59 18.63 -7.83
N ASP A 166 -10.30 17.61 -8.34
CA ASP A 166 -9.76 16.26 -8.47
C ASP A 166 -8.51 16.24 -9.36
N VAL A 167 -8.53 16.91 -10.51
CA VAL A 167 -7.37 17.02 -11.40
C VAL A 167 -6.24 17.84 -10.74
N SER A 168 -6.56 18.94 -10.06
CA SER A 168 -5.58 19.77 -9.35
C SER A 168 -4.84 18.98 -8.27
N LEU A 169 -5.55 18.16 -7.50
CA LEU A 169 -4.94 17.30 -6.48
C LEU A 169 -3.96 16.28 -7.07
N LEU A 170 -4.28 15.72 -8.26
CA LEU A 170 -3.37 14.80 -8.97
C LEU A 170 -2.06 15.47 -9.33
N ILE A 171 -2.13 16.70 -9.87
CA ILE A 171 -0.95 17.46 -10.26
C ILE A 171 -0.09 17.78 -9.04
N GLU A 172 -0.70 18.23 -7.95
CA GLU A 172 0.03 18.53 -6.72
C GLU A 172 0.65 17.30 -6.06
N LEU A 173 -0.04 16.15 -6.11
CA LEU A 173 0.51 14.87 -5.65
C LEU A 173 1.73 14.49 -6.48
N GLU A 174 1.64 14.59 -7.82
CA GLU A 174 2.76 14.26 -8.71
C GLU A 174 3.94 15.22 -8.52
N GLN A 175 3.69 16.53 -8.39
CA GLN A 175 4.74 17.52 -8.11
C GLN A 175 5.48 17.24 -6.79
N LYS A 176 4.76 16.76 -5.76
CA LYS A 176 5.36 16.43 -4.46
C LYS A 176 6.07 15.08 -4.46
N LEU A 177 5.42 14.05 -5.01
CA LEU A 177 5.81 12.65 -4.84
C LEU A 177 6.67 12.12 -5.99
N GLN A 178 6.60 12.77 -7.16
CA GLN A 178 7.34 12.40 -8.37
C GLN A 178 7.18 10.91 -8.72
N ILE A 179 5.95 10.41 -8.66
CA ILE A 179 5.63 8.99 -8.89
C ILE A 179 5.87 8.63 -10.35
N PHE A 180 5.29 9.40 -11.27
CA PHE A 180 5.46 9.17 -12.70
C PHE A 180 6.92 9.29 -13.10
N ASP A 181 7.61 10.32 -12.64
CA ASP A 181 9.05 10.52 -12.88
C ASP A 181 9.87 9.31 -12.42
N PHE A 182 9.52 8.74 -11.26
CA PHE A 182 10.20 7.52 -10.77
C PHE A 182 10.04 6.36 -11.76
N PHE A 183 8.83 6.08 -12.24
CA PHE A 183 8.60 4.97 -13.17
C PHE A 183 9.16 5.25 -14.56
N LEU A 184 9.19 6.51 -14.99
CA LEU A 184 9.85 6.91 -16.23
C LEU A 184 11.35 6.62 -16.16
N VAL A 185 12.04 7.09 -15.11
CA VAL A 185 13.47 6.84 -14.89
C VAL A 185 13.76 5.35 -14.69
N LEU A 186 12.84 4.60 -14.05
CA LEU A 186 12.96 3.15 -13.92
C LEU A 186 12.94 2.45 -15.30
N SER A 187 11.97 2.81 -16.14
CA SER A 187 11.83 2.25 -17.48
C SER A 187 13.02 2.61 -18.38
N GLU A 188 13.47 3.86 -18.33
CA GLU A 188 14.64 4.35 -19.04
C GLU A 188 15.92 3.60 -18.64
N THR A 189 16.13 3.46 -17.32
CA THR A 189 17.29 2.72 -16.78
C THR A 189 17.22 1.23 -17.12
N ALA A 190 16.04 0.64 -17.09
CA ALA A 190 15.82 -0.77 -17.44
C ALA A 190 15.84 -1.02 -18.96
N GLY A 191 15.81 0.04 -19.80
CA GLY A 191 15.79 -0.09 -21.25
C GLY A 191 14.45 -0.62 -21.79
N THR A 192 13.33 -0.30 -21.17
CA THR A 192 11.98 -0.67 -21.62
C THR A 192 11.19 0.57 -22.03
N LEU A 193 10.31 0.41 -23.02
CA LEU A 193 9.39 1.47 -23.46
C LEU A 193 8.05 1.44 -22.70
N ASP A 194 7.76 0.34 -22.01
CA ASP A 194 6.49 0.18 -21.29
C ASP A 194 6.63 0.64 -19.82
N ILE A 195 6.32 1.90 -19.58
CA ILE A 195 6.39 2.51 -18.25
C ILE A 195 5.25 2.04 -17.31
N SER A 196 4.26 1.32 -17.82
CA SER A 196 3.15 0.76 -17.02
C SER A 196 3.44 -0.65 -16.50
N ARG A 197 4.52 -1.28 -16.95
CA ARG A 197 4.89 -2.64 -16.60
C ARG A 197 6.13 -2.67 -15.71
N TRP A 198 5.94 -2.86 -14.43
CA TRP A 198 6.98 -2.77 -13.40
C TRP A 198 7.13 -4.00 -12.50
N ASN A 199 6.74 -5.19 -12.95
CA ASN A 199 7.04 -6.38 -12.16
C ASN A 199 8.56 -6.64 -12.14
N ALA A 200 9.06 -7.16 -11.01
CA ALA A 200 10.48 -7.30 -10.73
C ALA A 200 11.21 -8.10 -11.83
N SER A 201 10.63 -9.24 -12.25
CA SER A 201 11.25 -10.10 -13.27
C SER A 201 11.34 -9.39 -14.63
N TYR A 202 10.33 -8.63 -15.02
CA TYR A 202 10.33 -7.86 -16.27
C TYR A 202 11.41 -6.77 -16.26
N ILE A 203 11.53 -6.02 -15.17
CA ILE A 203 12.54 -4.97 -15.02
C ILE A 203 13.95 -5.53 -15.08
N ALA A 204 14.22 -6.62 -14.35
CA ALA A 204 15.54 -7.27 -14.37
C ALA A 204 15.87 -7.86 -15.74
N ASP A 205 14.90 -8.51 -16.39
CA ASP A 205 15.08 -9.10 -17.73
C ASP A 205 15.34 -8.03 -18.78
N SER A 206 14.55 -6.95 -18.79
CA SER A 206 14.74 -5.82 -19.70
C SER A 206 16.11 -5.15 -19.51
N PHE A 207 16.50 -4.92 -18.25
CA PHE A 207 17.81 -4.36 -17.91
C PHE A 207 18.95 -5.24 -18.44
N LEU A 208 18.86 -6.57 -18.26
CA LEU A 208 19.86 -7.50 -18.76
C LEU A 208 19.95 -7.49 -20.29
N LEU A 209 18.80 -7.56 -20.97
CA LEU A 209 18.74 -7.50 -22.42
C LEU A 209 19.38 -6.23 -22.96
N HIS A 210 19.05 -5.08 -22.35
CA HIS A 210 19.62 -3.79 -22.72
C HIS A 210 21.13 -3.74 -22.47
N ARG A 211 21.59 -4.18 -21.29
CA ARG A 211 23.00 -4.11 -20.87
C ARG A 211 23.91 -5.07 -21.66
N LEU A 212 23.37 -6.22 -22.05
CA LEU A 212 24.11 -7.27 -22.74
C LEU A 212 23.90 -7.27 -24.26
N HIS A 213 23.08 -6.37 -24.79
CA HIS A 213 22.86 -6.23 -26.23
C HIS A 213 24.18 -6.06 -26.99
N GLY A 214 24.38 -6.85 -28.04
CA GLY A 214 25.61 -6.87 -28.84
C GLY A 214 26.84 -7.51 -28.15
N LYS A 215 26.74 -7.95 -26.90
CA LYS A 215 27.83 -8.56 -26.13
C LYS A 215 27.62 -10.04 -25.89
N MET A 216 26.39 -10.45 -25.61
CA MET A 216 26.02 -11.82 -25.27
C MET A 216 24.58 -12.12 -25.65
N ALA A 217 24.35 -13.33 -26.18
CA ALA A 217 23.02 -13.87 -26.37
C ALA A 217 22.51 -14.49 -25.07
N LEU A 218 21.31 -14.07 -24.60
CA LEU A 218 20.62 -14.71 -23.49
C LEU A 218 19.71 -15.84 -23.98
N PRO A 219 19.39 -16.83 -23.14
CA PRO A 219 18.47 -17.90 -23.48
C PRO A 219 17.11 -17.37 -23.93
N THR A 220 16.41 -18.12 -24.77
CA THR A 220 15.00 -17.83 -25.10
C THR A 220 14.11 -18.01 -23.89
N THR A 221 13.07 -17.19 -23.77
CA THR A 221 12.06 -17.37 -22.73
C THR A 221 11.27 -18.65 -22.98
N VAL A 222 11.28 -19.55 -22.00
CA VAL A 222 10.52 -20.81 -22.00
C VAL A 222 9.75 -20.87 -20.68
N LYS A 223 8.49 -21.28 -20.74
CA LYS A 223 7.72 -21.50 -19.52
C LYS A 223 8.19 -22.79 -18.87
N HIS A 224 8.64 -22.69 -17.63
CA HIS A 224 9.08 -23.81 -16.81
C HIS A 224 7.99 -24.26 -15.85
N GLU A 225 8.11 -25.49 -15.31
CA GLU A 225 7.32 -25.89 -14.15
C GLU A 225 7.87 -25.20 -12.89
N LYS A 226 6.98 -24.68 -12.08
CA LYS A 226 7.34 -23.98 -10.84
C LYS A 226 7.88 -24.93 -9.79
N ALA A 227 9.13 -24.80 -9.43
CA ALA A 227 9.71 -25.56 -8.33
C ALA A 227 9.36 -24.92 -6.97
N HIS A 228 9.20 -25.78 -5.96
CA HIS A 228 9.04 -25.31 -4.58
C HIS A 228 10.41 -25.01 -3.97
N VAL A 229 10.68 -23.75 -3.67
CA VAL A 229 11.90 -23.29 -3.00
C VAL A 229 11.56 -22.84 -1.58
N GLN A 230 12.37 -23.30 -0.61
CA GLN A 230 12.25 -22.82 0.77
C GLN A 230 12.60 -21.32 0.83
N GLY A 231 11.65 -20.51 1.30
CA GLY A 231 11.83 -19.06 1.44
C GLY A 231 12.77 -18.67 2.60
N ALA A 232 12.81 -17.37 2.88
CA ALA A 232 13.52 -16.81 4.02
C ALA A 232 12.93 -17.29 5.35
N THR A 233 13.72 -17.18 6.42
CA THR A 233 13.28 -17.55 7.76
C THR A 233 12.68 -16.35 8.48
N VAL A 234 11.59 -16.62 9.18
CA VAL A 234 11.04 -15.71 10.18
C VAL A 234 11.21 -16.39 11.53
N LEU A 235 12.00 -15.79 12.42
CA LEU A 235 12.23 -16.29 13.77
C LEU A 235 10.91 -16.34 14.55
N ASP A 236 10.87 -17.20 15.58
CA ASP A 236 9.70 -17.23 16.45
C ASP A 236 9.65 -15.94 17.28
N PRO A 237 8.49 -15.28 17.29
CA PRO A 237 8.35 -13.99 17.95
C PRO A 237 8.35 -14.15 19.49
N SER A 238 9.04 -13.26 20.18
CA SER A 238 8.85 -13.10 21.62
C SER A 238 7.43 -12.61 21.91
N TYR A 239 6.94 -12.86 23.12
CA TYR A 239 5.61 -12.41 23.55
C TYR A 239 5.77 -11.40 24.70
N GLY A 240 5.17 -10.21 24.58
CA GLY A 240 5.20 -9.19 25.62
C GLY A 240 5.42 -7.76 25.13
N VAL A 241 5.67 -6.89 26.11
CA VAL A 241 6.01 -5.48 25.92
C VAL A 241 7.49 -5.31 26.25
N PHE A 242 8.25 -4.71 25.34
CA PHE A 242 9.70 -4.53 25.45
C PHE A 242 10.05 -3.05 25.30
N GLU A 243 11.15 -2.64 25.90
CA GLU A 243 11.64 -1.27 25.86
C GLU A 243 12.98 -1.17 25.16
N ASN A 244 13.23 -0.01 24.53
CA ASN A 244 14.49 0.30 23.86
C ASN A 244 14.92 -0.79 22.87
N VAL A 245 14.06 -1.03 21.87
CA VAL A 245 14.30 -2.06 20.85
C VAL A 245 14.94 -1.44 19.63
N VAL A 246 16.11 -1.95 19.23
CA VAL A 246 16.84 -1.58 18.02
C VAL A 246 16.54 -2.58 16.93
N VAL A 247 16.18 -2.09 15.74
CA VAL A 247 16.00 -2.92 14.56
C VAL A 247 17.23 -2.76 13.67
N PHE A 248 17.92 -3.85 13.45
CA PHE A 248 19.01 -3.96 12.48
C PHE A 248 18.46 -4.56 11.20
N ASP A 249 18.78 -3.93 10.06
CA ASP A 249 18.34 -4.33 8.72
C ASP A 249 19.54 -4.71 7.85
N PHE A 250 19.40 -5.75 7.04
CA PHE A 250 20.44 -6.22 6.14
C PHE A 250 20.38 -5.43 4.84
N ARG A 251 21.45 -4.70 4.57
CA ARG A 251 21.52 -3.79 3.42
C ARG A 251 21.46 -4.56 2.10
N SER A 252 20.33 -4.41 1.36
CA SER A 252 20.12 -5.08 0.06
C SER A 252 20.52 -6.57 0.12
N GLU A 253 19.98 -7.30 1.09
CA GLU A 253 20.48 -8.64 1.48
C GLU A 253 20.64 -9.59 0.29
N TYR A 254 19.59 -9.82 -0.51
CA TYR A 254 19.65 -10.76 -1.63
C TYR A 254 20.64 -10.35 -2.72
N PRO A 255 20.68 -9.09 -3.16
CA PRO A 255 21.75 -8.59 -4.03
C PRO A 255 23.16 -8.79 -3.46
N SER A 256 23.34 -8.48 -2.17
CA SER A 256 24.63 -8.65 -1.50
C SER A 256 25.06 -10.13 -1.45
N ILE A 257 24.11 -11.04 -1.23
CA ILE A 257 24.32 -12.48 -1.28
C ILE A 257 24.69 -12.95 -2.71
N ILE A 258 23.95 -12.48 -3.72
CA ILE A 258 24.24 -12.80 -5.14
C ILE A 258 25.69 -12.45 -5.46
N TYR A 259 26.13 -11.25 -5.08
CA TYR A 259 27.51 -10.79 -5.32
C TYR A 259 28.52 -11.60 -4.51
N THR A 260 28.34 -11.69 -3.20
CA THR A 260 29.31 -12.28 -2.25
C THR A 260 29.55 -13.77 -2.55
N PHE A 261 28.50 -14.51 -2.84
CA PHE A 261 28.59 -15.95 -3.10
C PHE A 261 28.69 -16.29 -4.59
N ASN A 262 28.81 -15.27 -5.47
CA ASN A 262 28.99 -15.44 -6.90
C ASN A 262 27.87 -16.28 -7.55
N LEU A 263 26.61 -15.95 -7.27
CA LEU A 263 25.46 -16.72 -7.72
C LEU A 263 24.95 -16.23 -9.08
N SER A 264 25.23 -17.01 -10.12
CA SER A 264 24.87 -16.70 -11.50
C SER A 264 24.76 -18.00 -12.31
N PRO A 265 23.93 -18.08 -13.36
CA PRO A 265 23.85 -19.27 -14.19
C PRO A 265 25.20 -19.68 -14.80
N ASP A 266 26.05 -18.72 -15.13
CA ASP A 266 27.38 -18.91 -15.70
C ASP A 266 28.46 -19.29 -14.66
N THR A 267 28.12 -19.36 -13.36
CA THR A 267 29.05 -19.77 -12.30
C THR A 267 28.63 -21.04 -11.57
N MET A 268 27.55 -21.69 -12.01
CA MET A 268 27.05 -22.92 -11.40
C MET A 268 27.99 -24.12 -11.53
N ASP A 269 28.94 -24.06 -12.45
CA ASP A 269 30.00 -25.05 -12.64
C ASP A 269 31.17 -24.93 -11.63
N GLY A 270 31.07 -23.98 -10.68
CA GLY A 270 32.08 -23.79 -9.64
C GLY A 270 33.27 -22.90 -10.01
N ARG A 271 33.22 -22.20 -11.15
CA ARG A 271 34.30 -21.29 -11.55
C ARG A 271 34.47 -20.14 -10.55
N ASN A 272 35.74 -19.71 -10.39
CA ASN A 272 36.08 -18.65 -9.43
C ASN A 272 35.90 -17.23 -9.99
N GLU A 273 35.85 -17.08 -11.31
CA GLU A 273 35.61 -15.78 -11.94
C GLU A 273 34.23 -15.26 -11.57
N LEU A 274 34.12 -13.93 -11.36
CA LEU A 274 32.87 -13.31 -11.02
C LEU A 274 31.89 -13.41 -12.20
N GLY A 275 30.72 -14.01 -11.93
CA GLY A 275 29.67 -14.20 -12.92
C GLY A 275 29.04 -12.89 -13.38
N ILE A 276 28.33 -12.93 -14.51
CA ILE A 276 27.73 -11.75 -15.13
C ILE A 276 26.72 -11.06 -14.21
N ILE A 277 25.84 -11.83 -13.59
CA ILE A 277 24.83 -11.25 -12.69
C ILE A 277 25.47 -10.61 -11.44
N PRO A 278 26.41 -11.27 -10.72
CA PRO A 278 27.16 -10.62 -9.64
C PRO A 278 27.90 -9.35 -10.08
N GLN A 279 28.53 -9.32 -11.27
CA GLN A 279 29.17 -8.10 -11.79
C GLN A 279 28.18 -6.95 -11.97
N ILE A 280 27.01 -7.23 -12.55
CA ILE A 280 25.96 -6.24 -12.77
C ILE A 280 25.39 -5.76 -11.42
N VAL A 281 25.07 -6.67 -10.51
CA VAL A 281 24.54 -6.36 -9.18
C VAL A 281 25.55 -5.51 -8.40
N GLY A 282 26.83 -5.89 -8.43
CA GLY A 282 27.90 -5.11 -7.80
C GLY A 282 27.98 -3.68 -8.34
N TYR A 283 27.96 -3.52 -9.66
CA TYR A 283 27.92 -2.22 -10.31
C TYR A 283 26.72 -1.38 -9.85
N LEU A 284 25.52 -1.96 -9.81
CA LEU A 284 24.30 -1.24 -9.41
C LEU A 284 24.35 -0.81 -7.93
N VAL A 285 24.85 -1.66 -7.06
CA VAL A 285 25.04 -1.34 -5.64
C VAL A 285 26.05 -0.21 -5.47
N ASP A 286 27.18 -0.26 -6.17
CA ASP A 286 28.22 0.77 -6.11
C ASP A 286 27.69 2.13 -6.63
N GLU A 287 27.00 2.14 -7.79
CA GLU A 287 26.39 3.36 -8.32
C GLU A 287 25.39 3.96 -7.33
N ARG A 288 24.57 3.13 -6.71
CA ARG A 288 23.62 3.57 -5.68
C ARG A 288 24.33 4.18 -4.47
N MET A 289 25.45 3.62 -4.02
CA MET A 289 26.22 4.12 -2.89
C MET A 289 26.85 5.49 -3.17
N LYS A 290 27.30 5.74 -4.40
CA LYS A 290 27.86 7.05 -4.82
C LYS A 290 26.84 8.19 -4.69
N ILE A 291 25.54 7.88 -4.92
CA ILE A 291 24.49 8.91 -4.92
C ILE A 291 23.62 8.88 -3.63
N LYS A 292 23.91 8.00 -2.66
CA LYS A 292 23.07 7.75 -1.47
C LYS A 292 22.75 9.01 -0.67
N ASN A 293 23.68 9.94 -0.60
CA ASN A 293 23.56 11.15 0.25
C ASN A 293 23.19 12.42 -0.55
N ASP A 294 22.88 12.29 -1.84
CA ASP A 294 22.47 13.39 -2.70
C ASP A 294 20.93 13.46 -2.80
N PRO A 295 20.27 14.43 -2.12
CA PRO A 295 18.82 14.57 -2.17
C PRO A 295 18.27 14.81 -3.59
N SER A 296 19.03 15.44 -4.47
CA SER A 296 18.63 15.71 -5.85
C SER A 296 18.52 14.44 -6.69
N LYS A 297 19.15 13.34 -6.24
CA LYS A 297 19.16 12.03 -6.90
C LYS A 297 18.30 10.97 -6.19
N ALA A 298 17.37 11.41 -5.33
CA ALA A 298 16.54 10.49 -4.55
C ALA A 298 15.78 9.48 -5.41
N ASN A 299 15.18 9.92 -6.52
CA ASN A 299 14.48 9.03 -7.45
C ASN A 299 15.44 8.03 -8.11
N GLN A 300 16.59 8.49 -8.60
CA GLN A 300 17.60 7.63 -9.19
C GLN A 300 18.09 6.58 -8.19
N GLN A 301 18.29 6.95 -6.93
CA GLN A 301 18.67 6.01 -5.87
C GLN A 301 17.59 4.93 -5.63
N ARG A 302 16.31 5.32 -5.65
CA ARG A 302 15.19 4.37 -5.53
C ARG A 302 15.14 3.42 -6.73
N VAL A 303 15.31 3.93 -7.94
CA VAL A 303 15.36 3.15 -9.18
C VAL A 303 16.47 2.10 -9.13
N LEU A 304 17.70 2.49 -8.77
CA LEU A 304 18.81 1.54 -8.64
C LEU A 304 18.53 0.46 -7.58
N LYS A 305 17.88 0.82 -6.47
CA LYS A 305 17.43 -0.15 -5.46
C LYS A 305 16.41 -1.14 -6.03
N GLU A 306 15.43 -0.65 -6.77
CA GLU A 306 14.37 -1.50 -7.35
C GLU A 306 14.96 -2.48 -8.38
N ILE A 307 15.77 -2.00 -9.31
CA ILE A 307 16.42 -2.85 -10.31
C ILE A 307 17.30 -3.91 -9.62
N THR A 308 18.11 -3.50 -8.64
CA THR A 308 19.02 -4.40 -7.94
C THR A 308 18.26 -5.52 -7.22
N ASN A 309 17.16 -5.20 -6.53
CA ASN A 309 16.33 -6.18 -5.82
C ASN A 309 15.55 -7.10 -6.79
N SER A 310 15.29 -6.64 -8.00
CA SER A 310 14.52 -7.39 -9.00
C SER A 310 15.23 -8.65 -9.48
N PHE A 311 16.56 -8.75 -9.34
CA PHE A 311 17.32 -9.93 -9.78
C PHE A 311 16.93 -11.22 -9.04
N TYR A 312 16.55 -11.15 -7.76
CA TYR A 312 16.05 -12.33 -7.06
C TYR A 312 14.75 -12.86 -7.67
N GLY A 313 13.83 -11.95 -8.05
CA GLY A 313 12.58 -12.28 -8.72
C GLY A 313 12.81 -13.00 -10.04
N LEU A 314 13.82 -12.57 -10.80
CA LEU A 314 14.16 -13.16 -12.10
C LEU A 314 14.51 -14.65 -12.02
N PHE A 315 15.17 -15.09 -10.94
CA PHE A 315 15.49 -16.52 -10.74
C PHE A 315 14.30 -17.34 -10.26
N GLY A 316 13.30 -16.70 -9.67
CA GLY A 316 12.10 -17.36 -9.10
C GLY A 316 10.88 -17.40 -10.00
N ASP A 317 10.90 -16.70 -11.12
CA ASP A 317 9.75 -16.56 -12.02
C ASP A 317 9.87 -17.53 -13.20
N GLU A 318 9.01 -18.56 -13.21
CA GLU A 318 9.00 -19.65 -14.20
C GLU A 318 8.69 -19.20 -15.63
N GLY A 319 8.25 -17.96 -15.82
CA GLY A 319 7.98 -17.35 -17.13
C GLY A 319 9.18 -16.65 -17.75
N TYR A 320 10.32 -16.55 -17.06
CA TYR A 320 11.48 -15.79 -17.53
C TYR A 320 12.68 -16.68 -17.87
N ARG A 321 13.56 -16.16 -18.76
CA ARG A 321 14.70 -16.86 -19.37
C ARG A 321 15.79 -17.33 -18.41
N LEU A 322 15.93 -16.67 -17.25
CA LEU A 322 16.92 -17.01 -16.24
C LEU A 322 16.32 -17.72 -15.02
N TYR A 323 15.10 -18.24 -15.14
CA TYR A 323 14.52 -19.06 -14.09
C TYR A 323 15.48 -20.16 -13.64
N ASN A 324 15.86 -20.11 -12.37
CA ASN A 324 16.80 -21.06 -11.79
C ASN A 324 16.49 -21.28 -10.30
N PRO A 325 15.68 -22.28 -9.95
CA PRO A 325 15.28 -22.54 -8.58
C PRO A 325 16.44 -22.94 -7.66
N GLU A 326 17.56 -23.46 -8.21
CA GLU A 326 18.75 -23.77 -7.41
C GLU A 326 19.46 -22.49 -6.95
N ILE A 327 19.61 -21.51 -7.84
CA ILE A 327 20.17 -20.19 -7.46
C ILE A 327 19.24 -19.53 -6.44
N GLN A 328 17.93 -19.54 -6.68
CA GLN A 328 16.96 -18.99 -5.75
C GLN A 328 17.05 -19.65 -4.35
N ALA A 329 17.17 -20.99 -4.31
CA ALA A 329 17.34 -21.73 -3.08
C ALA A 329 18.66 -21.39 -2.35
N LYS A 330 19.77 -21.22 -3.09
CA LYS A 330 21.05 -20.79 -2.52
C LYS A 330 20.98 -19.38 -1.93
N ILE A 331 20.31 -18.43 -2.60
CA ILE A 331 20.12 -17.07 -2.08
C ILE A 331 19.40 -17.12 -0.74
N THR A 332 18.26 -17.79 -0.66
CA THR A 332 17.48 -17.89 0.60
C THR A 332 18.20 -18.73 1.66
N TYR A 333 19.01 -19.70 1.27
CA TYR A 333 19.85 -20.46 2.21
C TYR A 333 20.90 -19.54 2.88
N TYR A 334 21.67 -18.79 2.10
CA TYR A 334 22.67 -17.88 2.65
C TYR A 334 22.04 -16.74 3.46
N ALA A 335 20.85 -16.27 3.09
CA ALA A 335 20.10 -15.29 3.88
C ALA A 335 19.72 -15.84 5.26
N ARG A 336 19.25 -17.10 5.34
CA ARG A 336 18.96 -17.76 6.62
C ARG A 336 20.22 -17.92 7.49
N GLU A 337 21.32 -18.35 6.88
CA GLU A 337 22.60 -18.49 7.58
C GLU A 337 23.14 -17.14 8.07
N HIS A 338 22.99 -16.07 7.29
CA HIS A 338 23.38 -14.72 7.65
C HIS A 338 22.55 -14.20 8.85
N LEU A 339 21.24 -14.37 8.79
CA LEU A 339 20.34 -14.02 9.89
C LEU A 339 20.75 -14.74 11.19
N MET A 340 21.03 -16.05 11.11
CA MET A 340 21.44 -16.85 12.27
C MET A 340 22.82 -16.47 12.80
N TYR A 341 23.75 -16.11 11.91
CA TYR A 341 25.07 -15.62 12.31
C TYR A 341 24.96 -14.29 13.07
N ILE A 342 24.23 -13.32 12.53
CA ILE A 342 24.02 -12.01 13.18
C ILE A 342 23.29 -12.18 14.51
N LYS A 343 22.24 -13.00 14.56
CA LYS A 343 21.56 -13.35 15.83
C LYS A 343 22.55 -13.86 16.87
N THR A 344 23.39 -14.82 16.50
CA THR A 344 24.40 -15.42 17.40
C THR A 344 25.39 -14.37 17.91
N LYS A 345 25.90 -13.49 17.03
CA LYS A 345 26.83 -12.41 17.44
C LYS A 345 26.19 -11.40 18.39
N ILE A 346 24.93 -11.05 18.15
CA ILE A 346 24.16 -10.17 19.04
C ILE A 346 23.98 -10.83 20.41
N GLU A 347 23.57 -12.10 20.47
CA GLU A 347 23.37 -12.83 21.73
C GLU A 347 24.68 -13.04 22.49
N GLN A 348 25.79 -13.30 21.80
CA GLN A 348 27.14 -13.36 22.41
C GLN A 348 27.59 -12.03 23.03
N SER A 349 27.05 -10.90 22.56
CA SER A 349 27.30 -9.58 23.17
C SER A 349 26.46 -9.32 24.44
N GLY A 350 25.68 -10.31 24.91
CA GLY A 350 24.82 -10.22 26.07
C GLY A 350 23.47 -9.54 25.83
N ARG A 351 23.07 -9.31 24.55
CA ARG A 351 21.79 -8.72 24.19
C ARG A 351 20.80 -9.81 23.79
N ARG A 352 19.51 -9.52 23.93
CA ARG A 352 18.43 -10.46 23.59
C ARG A 352 17.86 -10.13 22.22
N VAL A 353 17.81 -11.13 21.33
CA VAL A 353 17.07 -11.06 20.09
C VAL A 353 15.61 -11.42 20.36
N LEU A 354 14.69 -10.51 20.04
CA LEU A 354 13.26 -10.66 20.28
C LEU A 354 12.51 -11.26 19.09
N TYR A 355 12.98 -10.92 17.89
CA TYR A 355 12.33 -11.30 16.62
C TYR A 355 13.28 -11.13 15.45
N GLY A 356 13.05 -11.84 14.37
CA GLY A 356 13.72 -11.65 13.09
C GLY A 356 12.74 -11.92 11.94
N ASP A 357 12.73 -11.05 10.94
CA ASP A 357 11.81 -11.16 9.81
C ASP A 357 12.57 -10.94 8.49
N THR A 358 12.93 -12.05 7.85
CA THR A 358 13.63 -12.10 6.56
C THR A 358 15.00 -11.44 6.63
N ASP A 359 15.07 -10.12 6.57
CA ASP A 359 16.24 -9.27 6.44
C ASP A 359 16.43 -8.32 7.64
N SER A 360 15.68 -8.52 8.74
CA SER A 360 15.77 -7.67 9.92
C SER A 360 15.79 -8.44 11.23
N VAL A 361 16.47 -7.87 12.24
CA VAL A 361 16.60 -8.41 13.59
C VAL A 361 16.20 -7.36 14.61
N PHE A 362 15.26 -7.71 15.50
CA PHE A 362 14.77 -6.86 16.59
C PHE A 362 15.47 -7.23 17.89
N VAL A 363 16.15 -6.27 18.49
CA VAL A 363 17.07 -6.50 19.62
C VAL A 363 16.68 -5.62 20.79
N GLU A 364 16.44 -6.24 21.96
CA GLU A 364 16.30 -5.53 23.22
C GLU A 364 17.67 -4.97 23.63
N TRP A 365 17.79 -3.65 23.62
CA TRP A 365 19.08 -2.99 23.83
C TRP A 365 19.49 -2.94 25.30
N GLY A 366 18.51 -2.99 26.22
CA GLY A 366 18.74 -3.07 27.65
C GLY A 366 19.15 -1.75 28.34
N ARG A 367 19.20 -0.64 27.58
CA ARG A 367 19.50 0.70 28.08
C ARG A 367 18.61 1.73 27.40
N LYS A 368 18.33 2.83 28.11
CA LYS A 368 17.64 3.98 27.49
C LYS A 368 18.49 4.54 26.35
N ILE A 369 17.83 4.80 25.23
CA ILE A 369 18.51 5.24 24.01
C ILE A 369 18.39 6.77 23.88
N ASP A 370 19.54 7.42 23.93
CA ASP A 370 19.77 8.84 23.73
C ASP A 370 20.82 9.05 22.62
N GLU A 371 21.26 10.28 22.41
CA GLU A 371 22.26 10.61 21.37
C GLU A 371 23.59 9.87 21.58
N GLN A 372 24.04 9.72 22.83
CA GLN A 372 25.27 9.01 23.14
C GLN A 372 25.11 7.51 22.86
N GLU A 373 23.96 6.93 23.20
CA GLU A 373 23.72 5.52 22.96
C GLU A 373 23.55 5.21 21.45
N ILE A 374 23.08 6.15 20.64
CA ILE A 374 23.11 6.02 19.18
C ILE A 374 24.54 5.86 18.65
N VAL A 375 25.52 6.56 19.23
CA VAL A 375 26.93 6.40 18.87
C VAL A 375 27.42 4.98 19.21
N ASN A 376 27.05 4.46 20.39
CA ASN A 376 27.39 3.11 20.82
C ASN A 376 26.76 2.04 19.91
N ILE A 377 25.48 2.25 19.51
CA ILE A 377 24.78 1.36 18.56
C ILE A 377 25.50 1.35 17.21
N LYS A 378 25.88 2.52 16.68
CA LYS A 378 26.64 2.62 15.42
C LYS A 378 28.00 1.94 15.50
N GLN A 379 28.68 2.05 16.64
CA GLN A 379 29.94 1.35 16.87
C GLN A 379 29.73 -0.18 16.90
N PHE A 380 28.65 -0.64 17.52
CA PHE A 380 28.30 -2.06 17.52
C PHE A 380 27.96 -2.58 16.13
N VAL A 381 27.22 -1.81 15.32
CA VAL A 381 26.98 -2.11 13.88
C VAL A 381 28.30 -2.25 13.14
N LYS A 382 29.26 -1.35 13.39
CA LYS A 382 30.59 -1.45 12.78
C LYS A 382 31.28 -2.76 13.15
N GLN A 383 31.23 -3.16 14.45
CA GLN A 383 31.81 -4.44 14.90
C GLN A 383 31.15 -5.65 14.22
N LEU A 384 29.81 -5.65 14.06
CA LEU A 384 29.11 -6.70 13.31
C LEU A 384 29.59 -6.76 11.86
N ASN A 385 29.73 -5.61 11.20
CA ASN A 385 30.17 -5.51 9.81
C ASN A 385 31.65 -5.90 9.64
N ASP A 386 32.52 -5.57 10.58
CA ASP A 386 33.93 -5.97 10.56
C ASP A 386 34.08 -7.49 10.73
N GLY A 387 33.10 -8.14 11.40
CA GLY A 387 33.05 -9.60 11.56
C GLY A 387 32.51 -10.41 10.39
N MET A 388 32.05 -9.76 9.29
CA MET A 388 31.42 -10.48 8.17
C MET A 388 32.35 -11.45 7.42
N ASP A 389 33.66 -11.20 7.42
CA ASP A 389 34.63 -12.13 6.83
C ASP A 389 34.61 -13.49 7.54
N GLU A 390 34.46 -13.54 8.85
CA GLU A 390 34.32 -14.80 9.61
C GLU A 390 33.12 -15.63 9.11
N PHE A 391 32.00 -14.96 8.78
CA PHE A 391 30.83 -15.61 8.22
C PHE A 391 31.11 -16.19 6.84
N THR A 392 31.60 -15.37 5.91
CA THR A 392 31.76 -15.73 4.48
C THR A 392 32.90 -16.71 4.24
N MET A 393 33.95 -16.69 5.07
CA MET A 393 35.07 -17.63 5.01
C MET A 393 34.66 -19.10 5.19
N ARG A 394 33.53 -19.39 5.84
CA ARG A 394 32.97 -20.74 5.95
C ARG A 394 32.73 -21.40 4.57
N TRP A 395 32.55 -20.58 3.55
CA TRP A 395 32.35 -21.01 2.16
C TRP A 395 33.49 -20.56 1.22
N GLY A 396 34.65 -20.19 1.80
CA GLY A 396 35.81 -19.75 1.04
C GLY A 396 35.62 -18.43 0.28
N ARG A 397 34.77 -17.54 0.84
CA ARG A 397 34.47 -16.23 0.26
C ARG A 397 34.93 -15.10 1.20
N ASN A 398 35.25 -13.95 0.60
CA ASN A 398 35.47 -12.70 1.35
C ASN A 398 34.13 -12.08 1.74
N LYS A 399 34.14 -11.06 2.61
CA LYS A 399 32.97 -10.30 3.08
C LYS A 399 32.04 -9.85 1.94
N GLY A 400 32.56 -9.50 0.79
CA GLY A 400 31.78 -9.00 -0.32
C GLY A 400 31.02 -7.71 0.04
N MET A 401 29.70 -7.74 -0.17
CA MET A 401 28.80 -6.59 0.07
C MET A 401 27.87 -6.78 1.26
N LEU A 402 28.06 -7.81 2.10
CA LEU A 402 27.21 -8.05 3.26
C LEU A 402 27.41 -6.97 4.32
N GLU A 403 26.35 -6.28 4.67
CA GLU A 403 26.34 -5.22 5.69
C GLU A 403 25.01 -5.16 6.44
N VAL A 404 25.11 -4.76 7.71
CA VAL A 404 23.98 -4.46 8.61
C VAL A 404 23.95 -2.97 8.86
N ASP A 405 22.76 -2.40 9.00
CA ASP A 405 22.56 -0.99 9.36
C ASP A 405 21.40 -0.85 10.37
N ILE A 406 21.25 0.33 10.98
CA ILE A 406 20.12 0.64 11.84
C ILE A 406 18.96 1.07 10.96
N ASP A 407 17.84 0.33 11.00
CA ASP A 407 16.59 0.75 10.34
C ASP A 407 15.82 1.73 11.22
N SER A 408 15.46 1.26 12.42
CA SER A 408 14.62 2.00 13.34
C SER A 408 14.90 1.64 14.79
N ILE A 409 14.49 2.52 15.71
CA ILE A 409 14.57 2.30 17.15
C ILE A 409 13.22 2.60 17.77
N PHE A 410 12.77 1.69 18.62
CA PHE A 410 11.53 1.83 19.36
C PHE A 410 11.83 2.13 20.84
N SER A 411 11.14 3.13 21.42
CA SER A 411 11.11 3.34 22.88
C SER A 411 10.36 2.20 23.57
N LYS A 412 9.23 1.81 22.98
CA LYS A 412 8.41 0.66 23.37
C LYS A 412 8.01 -0.15 22.15
N TRP A 413 8.11 -1.47 22.27
CA TRP A 413 7.77 -2.41 21.22
C TRP A 413 6.96 -3.56 21.78
N VAL A 414 5.88 -3.91 21.12
CA VAL A 414 4.93 -4.93 21.57
C VAL A 414 4.82 -6.02 20.52
N GLN A 415 5.03 -7.28 20.96
CA GLN A 415 4.90 -8.46 20.13
C GLN A 415 3.84 -9.40 20.71
N THR A 416 2.89 -9.78 19.88
CA THR A 416 1.71 -10.58 20.30
C THR A 416 1.90 -12.09 20.17
N GLY A 417 3.13 -12.57 19.96
CA GLY A 417 3.43 -13.99 19.75
C GLY A 417 3.04 -14.52 18.36
N VAL A 418 2.58 -13.65 17.46
CA VAL A 418 2.23 -14.01 16.09
C VAL A 418 3.23 -13.38 15.13
N LYS A 419 3.78 -14.19 14.20
CA LYS A 419 4.70 -13.71 13.16
C LYS A 419 4.08 -12.56 12.38
N LYS A 420 4.87 -11.51 12.12
CA LYS A 420 4.45 -10.30 11.37
C LYS A 420 3.30 -9.51 12.02
N ARG A 421 3.11 -9.64 13.34
CA ARG A 421 2.06 -8.91 14.08
C ARG A 421 2.63 -8.24 15.32
N TYR A 422 3.06 -6.99 15.16
CA TYR A 422 3.69 -6.16 16.20
C TYR A 422 3.40 -4.67 16.00
N TYR A 423 3.62 -3.89 17.06
CA TYR A 423 3.52 -2.43 17.02
C TYR A 423 4.47 -1.81 18.04
N GLY A 424 4.74 -0.53 17.90
CA GLY A 424 5.62 0.18 18.83
C GLY A 424 5.69 1.68 18.57
N GLU A 425 6.28 2.41 19.52
CA GLU A 425 6.60 3.83 19.38
C GLU A 425 8.01 3.97 18.81
N VAL A 426 8.10 4.35 17.53
CA VAL A 426 9.38 4.62 16.87
C VAL A 426 9.89 5.98 17.31
N ILE A 427 11.13 6.02 17.83
CA ILE A 427 11.82 7.25 18.27
C ILE A 427 12.98 7.66 17.38
N TYR A 428 13.49 6.75 16.54
CA TYR A 428 14.59 7.04 15.62
C TYR A 428 14.42 6.24 14.34
N LYS A 429 14.48 6.90 13.17
CA LYS A 429 14.35 6.29 11.86
C LYS A 429 15.07 7.13 10.80
N LYS A 430 15.73 6.49 9.83
CA LYS A 430 16.46 7.17 8.75
C LYS A 430 17.45 8.24 9.26
N ASN A 431 18.17 7.93 10.31
CA ASN A 431 19.13 8.83 10.98
C ASN A 431 18.51 10.13 11.55
N ARG A 432 17.22 10.12 11.90
CA ARG A 432 16.50 11.26 12.50
C ARG A 432 15.68 10.83 13.70
N TRP A 433 15.63 11.66 14.72
CA TRP A 433 14.66 11.51 15.81
C TRP A 433 13.25 11.77 15.28
N THR A 434 12.32 10.94 15.70
CA THR A 434 10.90 11.01 15.36
C THR A 434 10.06 10.56 16.55
N ARG A 435 8.74 10.65 16.45
CA ARG A 435 7.84 10.04 17.42
C ARG A 435 6.55 9.63 16.70
N GLU A 436 6.46 8.36 16.35
CA GLU A 436 5.32 7.83 15.60
C GLU A 436 4.92 6.44 16.06
N LEU A 437 3.61 6.15 16.03
CA LEU A 437 3.10 4.80 16.23
C LEU A 437 3.26 4.00 14.93
N TYR A 438 4.07 2.97 14.97
CA TYR A 438 4.20 1.98 13.90
C TYR A 438 3.42 0.71 14.26
N SER A 439 2.72 0.11 13.31
CA SER A 439 2.03 -1.17 13.50
C SER A 439 2.07 -2.03 12.24
N ARG A 440 2.17 -3.35 12.39
CA ARG A 440 2.13 -4.33 11.31
C ARG A 440 1.20 -5.49 11.67
N GLY A 441 0.36 -5.91 10.72
CA GLY A 441 -0.51 -7.08 10.87
C GLY A 441 -1.79 -6.85 11.69
N PHE A 442 -2.17 -5.60 11.97
CA PHE A 442 -3.37 -5.24 12.71
C PHE A 442 -4.47 -4.68 11.81
N GLU A 443 -5.70 -4.69 12.33
CA GLU A 443 -6.90 -4.23 11.63
C GLU A 443 -6.87 -2.73 11.32
N LEU A 444 -6.12 -1.95 12.07
CA LEU A 444 -5.81 -0.54 11.81
C LEU A 444 -5.35 -0.29 10.35
N ARG A 445 -4.63 -1.23 9.76
CA ARG A 445 -4.10 -1.17 8.39
C ARG A 445 -5.01 -1.82 7.34
N ARG A 446 -6.17 -2.39 7.73
CA ARG A 446 -7.07 -3.10 6.81
C ARG A 446 -8.16 -2.19 6.28
N SER A 447 -8.48 -2.33 4.99
CA SER A 447 -9.59 -1.60 4.36
C SER A 447 -10.97 -2.15 4.75
N ASN A 448 -11.05 -3.44 5.16
CA ASN A 448 -12.29 -4.16 5.40
C ASN A 448 -12.65 -4.25 6.91
N THR A 449 -12.60 -3.13 7.60
CA THR A 449 -12.96 -3.03 9.01
C THR A 449 -13.73 -1.73 9.29
N SER A 450 -14.34 -1.60 10.48
CA SER A 450 -15.09 -0.40 10.86
C SER A 450 -14.16 0.76 11.23
N ALA A 451 -14.64 1.99 11.06
CA ALA A 451 -13.93 3.20 11.49
C ALA A 451 -13.68 3.18 13.01
N TYR A 452 -14.67 2.71 13.78
CA TYR A 452 -14.58 2.47 15.23
C TYR A 452 -13.38 1.56 15.56
N THR A 453 -13.28 0.39 14.89
CA THR A 453 -12.19 -0.57 15.15
C THR A 453 -10.82 0.05 14.92
N LYS A 454 -10.62 0.76 13.81
CA LYS A 454 -9.33 1.42 13.51
C LYS A 454 -8.95 2.42 14.59
N ARG A 455 -9.86 3.33 14.91
CA ARG A 455 -9.63 4.38 15.92
C ARG A 455 -9.34 3.76 17.28
N LYS A 456 -10.17 2.81 17.72
CA LYS A 456 -10.06 2.20 19.05
C LYS A 456 -8.88 1.25 19.19
N GLN A 457 -8.47 0.57 18.13
CA GLN A 457 -7.24 -0.23 18.14
C GLN A 457 -6.00 0.66 18.28
N ARG A 458 -5.98 1.84 17.61
CA ARG A 458 -4.91 2.83 17.78
C ARG A 458 -4.85 3.36 19.23
N GLU A 459 -6.00 3.71 19.80
CA GLU A 459 -6.08 4.17 21.21
C GLU A 459 -5.56 3.09 22.17
N LEU A 460 -6.00 1.83 22.01
CA LEU A 460 -5.55 0.72 22.84
C LEU A 460 -4.04 0.48 22.73
N MET A 461 -3.47 0.56 21.52
CA MET A 461 -2.01 0.45 21.33
C MET A 461 -1.27 1.52 22.14
N LEU A 462 -1.74 2.76 22.14
CA LEU A 462 -1.14 3.83 22.92
C LEU A 462 -1.31 3.59 24.43
N LYS A 463 -2.50 3.18 24.87
CA LYS A 463 -2.78 2.84 26.27
C LYS A 463 -1.95 1.66 26.79
N SER A 464 -1.64 0.71 25.91
CA SER A 464 -0.77 -0.41 26.26
C SER A 464 0.67 0.00 26.65
N PHE A 465 1.13 1.16 26.18
CA PHE A 465 2.42 1.73 26.58
C PHE A 465 2.40 2.37 27.97
N GLU A 466 1.22 2.75 28.45
CA GLU A 466 1.03 3.32 29.80
C GLU A 466 0.94 2.23 30.88
N GLY A 467 0.59 0.98 30.51
CA GLY A 467 0.56 -0.18 31.38
C GLY A 467 -0.83 -0.80 31.57
N LYS A 468 -0.89 -1.79 32.44
CA LYS A 468 -2.08 -2.63 32.67
C LYS A 468 -3.30 -1.83 33.14
N GLU A 469 -3.10 -0.88 34.05
CA GLU A 469 -4.17 -0.05 34.63
C GLU A 469 -4.82 0.82 33.56
N ALA A 470 -4.05 1.46 32.69
CA ALA A 470 -4.55 2.29 31.60
C ALA A 470 -5.33 1.48 30.55
N VAL A 471 -4.87 0.25 30.26
CA VAL A 471 -5.59 -0.68 29.37
C VAL A 471 -6.93 -1.10 29.99
N LEU A 472 -6.94 -1.35 31.31
CA LEU A 472 -8.14 -1.76 32.03
C LEU A 472 -9.19 -0.66 32.07
N GLU A 473 -8.78 0.59 32.37
CA GLU A 473 -9.67 1.76 32.38
C GLU A 473 -10.27 2.00 30.99
N TRP A 474 -9.44 2.02 29.97
CA TRP A 474 -9.86 2.15 28.58
C TRP A 474 -10.87 1.06 28.19
N TYR A 475 -10.61 -0.20 28.54
CA TYR A 475 -11.50 -1.31 28.18
C TYR A 475 -12.84 -1.23 28.89
N LYS A 476 -12.87 -0.78 30.17
CA LYS A 476 -14.11 -0.52 30.92
C LYS A 476 -14.97 0.57 30.26
N GLU A 477 -14.34 1.66 29.83
CA GLU A 477 -15.01 2.75 29.15
C GLU A 477 -15.67 2.28 27.84
N GLU A 478 -14.91 1.51 27.05
CA GLU A 478 -15.42 0.97 25.78
C GLU A 478 -16.58 -0.01 25.98
N LEU A 479 -16.48 -0.95 26.93
CA LEU A 479 -17.58 -1.85 27.26
C LEU A 479 -18.85 -1.09 27.70
N ASN A 480 -18.70 -0.06 28.53
CA ASN A 480 -19.82 0.78 28.98
C ASN A 480 -20.48 1.53 27.80
N ALA A 481 -19.68 2.04 26.85
CA ALA A 481 -20.21 2.70 25.64
C ALA A 481 -21.04 1.72 24.77
N TRP A 482 -20.59 0.46 24.64
CA TRP A 482 -21.33 -0.59 23.94
C TRP A 482 -22.60 -1.02 24.66
N GLU A 483 -22.57 -1.15 25.98
CA GLU A 483 -23.74 -1.49 26.80
C GLU A 483 -24.82 -0.39 26.74
N LYS A 484 -24.40 0.87 26.81
CA LYS A 484 -25.30 2.03 26.70
C LYS A 484 -25.75 2.32 25.27
N LYS A 485 -25.18 1.64 24.26
CA LYS A 485 -25.48 1.83 22.84
C LYS A 485 -25.32 3.29 22.38
N THR A 486 -24.30 3.98 22.91
CA THR A 486 -24.04 5.41 22.62
C THR A 486 -23.17 5.64 21.38
N LEU A 487 -22.75 4.57 20.71
CA LEU A 487 -21.86 4.63 19.56
C LEU A 487 -22.63 5.01 18.28
N SER A 488 -21.96 5.73 17.38
CA SER A 488 -22.49 6.01 16.06
C SER A 488 -22.63 4.72 15.25
N ILE A 489 -23.79 4.53 14.64
CA ILE A 489 -24.08 3.35 13.83
C ILE A 489 -23.17 3.30 12.59
N ASP A 490 -22.90 4.44 11.99
CA ASP A 490 -21.96 4.53 10.87
C ASP A 490 -20.51 4.18 11.26
N ASP A 491 -20.08 4.52 12.47
CA ASP A 491 -18.76 4.18 12.99
C ASP A 491 -18.55 2.67 13.16
N ILE A 492 -19.60 1.96 13.58
CA ILE A 492 -19.55 0.50 13.78
C ILE A 492 -19.84 -0.30 12.52
N ALA A 493 -20.24 0.34 11.42
CA ALA A 493 -20.46 -0.29 10.13
C ALA A 493 -19.19 -1.01 9.65
N ILE A 494 -19.31 -2.27 9.25
CA ILE A 494 -18.19 -3.06 8.74
C ILE A 494 -18.02 -2.74 7.26
N ILE A 495 -16.92 -2.09 6.90
CA ILE A 495 -16.64 -1.80 5.49
C ILE A 495 -16.22 -3.08 4.79
N SER A 496 -16.79 -3.35 3.63
CA SER A 496 -16.42 -4.51 2.81
C SER A 496 -16.30 -4.11 1.34
N GLY A 497 -15.13 -4.37 0.77
CA GLY A 497 -14.86 -4.18 -0.66
C GLY A 497 -15.19 -5.43 -1.47
N VAL A 498 -15.55 -5.26 -2.73
CA VAL A 498 -15.76 -6.32 -3.72
C VAL A 498 -14.82 -6.10 -4.90
N GLY A 499 -14.12 -7.15 -5.31
CA GLY A 499 -13.20 -7.10 -6.46
C GLY A 499 -13.87 -7.33 -7.81
N LYS A 500 -15.14 -7.76 -7.81
CA LYS A 500 -15.96 -8.03 -8.99
C LYS A 500 -17.43 -7.92 -8.62
N ASN A 501 -18.32 -8.00 -9.62
CA ASN A 501 -19.76 -8.01 -9.39
C ASN A 501 -20.14 -9.08 -8.35
N ILE A 502 -20.96 -8.68 -7.36
CA ILE A 502 -21.34 -9.57 -6.24
C ILE A 502 -22.07 -10.83 -6.75
N ASP A 503 -22.79 -10.74 -7.86
CA ASP A 503 -23.53 -11.85 -8.45
C ASP A 503 -22.59 -12.93 -9.03
N GLU A 504 -21.36 -12.58 -9.39
CA GLU A 504 -20.34 -13.50 -9.90
C GLU A 504 -19.64 -14.34 -8.81
N TYR A 505 -19.86 -14.01 -7.54
CA TYR A 505 -19.27 -14.80 -6.44
C TYR A 505 -19.95 -16.17 -6.34
N LYS A 506 -19.19 -17.23 -6.60
CA LYS A 506 -19.69 -18.61 -6.55
C LYS A 506 -20.03 -19.08 -5.13
N VAL A 507 -19.33 -18.51 -4.11
CA VAL A 507 -19.53 -18.88 -2.70
C VAL A 507 -20.50 -17.91 -2.05
N GLU A 508 -21.49 -18.43 -1.35
CA GLU A 508 -22.40 -17.64 -0.50
C GLU A 508 -21.68 -17.12 0.74
N SER A 509 -20.97 -16.02 0.60
CA SER A 509 -20.34 -15.32 1.72
C SER A 509 -21.34 -14.48 2.50
N GLN A 510 -21.00 -14.13 3.74
CA GLN A 510 -21.76 -13.19 4.56
C GLN A 510 -22.02 -11.86 3.82
N LEU A 511 -21.00 -11.33 3.13
CA LEU A 511 -21.14 -10.12 2.33
C LEU A 511 -22.15 -10.30 1.19
N LYS A 512 -22.09 -11.41 0.44
CA LYS A 512 -23.04 -11.67 -0.65
C LYS A 512 -24.48 -11.70 -0.15
N LYS A 513 -24.75 -12.40 0.96
CA LYS A 513 -26.09 -12.45 1.58
C LYS A 513 -26.59 -11.06 1.97
N ALA A 514 -25.74 -10.28 2.62
CA ALA A 514 -26.08 -8.93 3.05
C ALA A 514 -26.37 -7.98 1.89
N VAL A 515 -25.56 -8.03 0.82
CA VAL A 515 -25.77 -7.20 -0.39
C VAL A 515 -27.02 -7.63 -1.12
N MET A 516 -27.27 -8.93 -1.28
CA MET A 516 -28.51 -9.43 -1.91
C MET A 516 -29.76 -9.01 -1.14
N ARG A 517 -29.70 -9.02 0.21
CA ARG A 517 -30.78 -8.49 1.05
C ARG A 517 -30.94 -6.98 0.85
N GLY A 518 -29.84 -6.21 0.80
CA GLY A 518 -29.87 -4.78 0.53
C GLY A 518 -30.49 -4.44 -0.83
N LYS A 519 -30.16 -5.19 -1.88
CA LYS A 519 -30.80 -5.08 -3.20
C LYS A 519 -32.31 -5.38 -3.12
N LYS A 520 -32.70 -6.46 -2.47
CA LYS A 520 -34.11 -6.83 -2.29
C LYS A 520 -34.95 -5.78 -1.55
N GLU A 521 -34.33 -5.11 -0.59
CA GLU A 521 -34.96 -4.05 0.23
C GLU A 521 -34.84 -2.64 -0.37
N ASN A 522 -34.34 -2.54 -1.61
CA ASN A 522 -34.09 -1.28 -2.33
C ASN A 522 -33.15 -0.31 -1.60
N LEU A 523 -32.23 -0.83 -0.79
CA LEU A 523 -31.17 -0.05 -0.12
C LEU A 523 -29.90 0.03 -0.97
N ILE A 524 -29.74 -0.90 -1.89
CA ILE A 524 -28.68 -0.94 -2.88
C ILE A 524 -29.37 -0.96 -4.23
N THR A 525 -29.46 0.19 -4.86
CA THR A 525 -30.07 0.34 -6.18
C THR A 525 -29.08 0.12 -7.31
N THR A 526 -27.77 0.06 -6.95
CA THR A 526 -26.69 0.02 -7.92
C THR A 526 -25.50 -0.74 -7.35
N GLU A 527 -24.65 -1.25 -8.22
CA GLU A 527 -23.43 -1.92 -7.84
C GLU A 527 -22.38 -0.91 -7.35
N SER A 528 -21.76 -1.24 -6.23
CA SER A 528 -20.69 -0.45 -5.64
C SER A 528 -19.48 -1.33 -5.38
N LYS A 529 -18.28 -0.75 -5.43
CA LYS A 529 -17.04 -1.46 -5.05
C LYS A 529 -16.89 -1.61 -3.54
N LYS A 530 -17.69 -0.90 -2.74
CA LYS A 530 -17.66 -0.95 -1.27
C LYS A 530 -19.06 -0.84 -0.69
N TYR A 531 -19.31 -1.60 0.36
CA TYR A 531 -20.57 -1.60 1.10
C TYR A 531 -20.32 -1.43 2.58
N LYS A 532 -21.28 -0.82 3.28
CA LYS A 532 -21.40 -0.84 4.73
C LYS A 532 -22.28 -2.04 5.12
N LEU A 533 -21.70 -2.96 5.85
CA LEU A 533 -22.35 -4.17 6.34
C LEU A 533 -22.78 -3.97 7.78
N TYR A 534 -24.03 -4.28 8.09
CA TYR A 534 -24.60 -4.25 9.44
C TYR A 534 -25.12 -5.65 9.83
N LEU A 535 -24.82 -6.04 11.05
CA LEU A 535 -25.33 -7.27 11.67
C LEU A 535 -26.63 -6.95 12.39
N LEU A 536 -27.71 -7.62 12.03
CA LEU A 536 -29.03 -7.44 12.62
C LEU A 536 -29.45 -8.71 13.35
N ASN A 537 -30.43 -8.60 14.27
CA ASN A 537 -30.98 -9.75 15.00
C ASN A 537 -31.63 -10.82 14.08
N ASP A 538 -31.99 -10.42 12.85
CA ASP A 538 -32.62 -11.27 11.84
C ASP A 538 -31.70 -11.57 10.63
N GLY A 539 -30.39 -11.40 10.77
CA GLY A 539 -29.38 -11.63 9.76
C GLY A 539 -28.60 -10.37 9.37
N GLU A 540 -27.86 -10.41 8.29
CA GLU A 540 -27.06 -9.28 7.84
C GLU A 540 -27.78 -8.45 6.79
N ILE A 541 -27.45 -7.15 6.71
CA ILE A 541 -27.88 -6.25 5.65
C ILE A 541 -26.71 -5.35 5.23
N ALA A 542 -26.66 -5.00 3.95
CA ALA A 542 -25.71 -4.02 3.45
C ALA A 542 -26.44 -2.81 2.87
N VAL A 543 -25.78 -1.67 2.96
CA VAL A 543 -26.13 -0.44 2.24
C VAL A 543 -24.94 0.02 1.41
N ASP A 544 -25.16 0.91 0.45
CA ASP A 544 -24.05 1.53 -0.28
C ASP A 544 -23.09 2.24 0.69
N PHE A 545 -21.82 2.34 0.30
CA PHE A 545 -20.80 2.95 1.15
C PHE A 545 -21.11 4.40 1.54
N PHE A 546 -21.80 5.14 0.67
CA PHE A 546 -22.15 6.54 0.90
C PHE A 546 -23.50 6.73 1.60
N ASP A 547 -24.31 5.68 1.70
CA ASP A 547 -25.62 5.74 2.33
C ASP A 547 -25.56 5.40 3.83
N THR A 548 -26.57 5.79 4.55
CA THR A 548 -26.78 5.46 5.97
C THR A 548 -27.81 4.36 6.11
N LEU A 549 -27.69 3.58 7.18
CA LEU A 549 -28.69 2.56 7.49
C LEU A 549 -30.05 3.22 7.81
N PRO A 550 -31.14 2.89 7.10
CA PRO A 550 -32.45 3.45 7.40
C PRO A 550 -32.93 3.17 8.82
N GLU A 551 -33.64 4.12 9.41
CA GLU A 551 -34.07 4.10 10.82
C GLU A 551 -34.83 2.82 11.20
N LYS A 552 -35.64 2.26 10.27
CA LYS A 552 -36.38 1.00 10.48
C LYS A 552 -35.50 -0.22 10.81
N TYR A 553 -34.18 -0.17 10.48
CA TYR A 553 -33.21 -1.22 10.79
C TYR A 553 -32.35 -0.89 11.99
N VAL A 554 -32.26 0.36 12.40
CA VAL A 554 -31.46 0.80 13.56
C VAL A 554 -31.84 0.04 14.82
N ASN A 555 -33.14 -0.12 15.06
CA ASN A 555 -33.66 -0.88 16.21
C ASN A 555 -33.44 -2.39 16.13
N LYS A 556 -33.02 -2.92 14.96
CA LYS A 556 -32.74 -4.33 14.74
C LYS A 556 -31.25 -4.67 14.83
N ILE A 557 -30.38 -3.69 15.09
CA ILE A 557 -28.94 -3.92 15.19
C ILE A 557 -28.63 -4.91 16.30
N ASP A 558 -27.90 -5.96 15.95
CA ASP A 558 -27.31 -6.90 16.91
C ASP A 558 -26.03 -6.27 17.48
N TRP A 559 -26.22 -5.53 18.58
CA TRP A 559 -25.14 -4.84 19.28
C TRP A 559 -24.08 -5.80 19.83
N GLU A 560 -24.45 -7.01 20.24
CA GLU A 560 -23.51 -8.01 20.74
C GLU A 560 -22.64 -8.57 19.60
N ALA A 561 -23.26 -8.88 18.46
CA ALA A 561 -22.50 -9.32 17.28
C ALA A 561 -21.54 -8.22 16.78
N HIS A 562 -21.99 -6.97 16.73
CA HIS A 562 -21.14 -5.82 16.39
C HIS A 562 -20.02 -5.61 17.41
N LYS A 563 -20.32 -5.60 18.71
CA LYS A 563 -19.33 -5.50 19.80
C LYS A 563 -18.25 -6.58 19.62
N ARG A 564 -18.66 -7.81 19.42
CA ARG A 564 -17.72 -8.90 19.18
C ARG A 564 -16.82 -8.64 17.97
N ARG A 565 -17.42 -8.23 16.83
CA ARG A 565 -16.71 -8.02 15.55
C ARG A 565 -15.82 -6.79 15.55
N CYS A 566 -16.26 -5.69 16.16
CA CYS A 566 -15.60 -4.39 16.10
C CYS A 566 -14.67 -4.10 17.28
N LEU A 567 -14.95 -4.67 18.46
CA LEU A 567 -14.16 -4.45 19.68
C LEU A 567 -13.42 -5.71 20.11
N ILE A 568 -14.15 -6.79 20.44
CA ILE A 568 -13.54 -7.95 21.13
C ILE A 568 -12.46 -8.62 20.26
N LEU A 569 -12.83 -9.12 19.08
CA LEU A 569 -11.91 -9.87 18.23
C LEU A 569 -10.69 -9.06 17.76
N PRO A 570 -10.83 -7.78 17.33
CA PRO A 570 -9.67 -6.99 16.93
C PRO A 570 -8.71 -6.64 18.07
N MET A 571 -9.22 -6.47 19.29
CA MET A 571 -8.43 -6.05 20.46
C MET A 571 -7.87 -7.23 21.26
N GLU A 572 -8.42 -8.44 21.08
CA GLU A 572 -8.10 -9.64 21.85
C GLU A 572 -6.60 -9.89 21.99
N LYS A 573 -5.84 -9.78 20.91
CA LYS A 573 -4.39 -10.05 20.91
C LYS A 573 -3.58 -9.05 21.73
N ILE A 574 -4.07 -7.81 21.85
CA ILE A 574 -3.45 -6.77 22.70
C ILE A 574 -3.89 -6.96 24.15
N LEU A 575 -5.18 -7.18 24.37
CA LEU A 575 -5.73 -7.39 25.71
C LEU A 575 -5.13 -8.62 26.42
N ASN A 576 -4.88 -9.71 25.67
CA ASN A 576 -4.26 -10.93 26.19
C ASN A 576 -2.81 -10.74 26.66
N LEU A 577 -2.16 -9.62 26.36
CA LEU A 577 -0.84 -9.27 26.96
C LEU A 577 -0.95 -8.85 28.44
N PHE A 578 -2.14 -8.37 28.85
CA PHE A 578 -2.36 -7.78 30.18
C PHE A 578 -3.33 -8.60 31.02
N PHE A 579 -4.18 -9.41 30.39
CA PHE A 579 -5.24 -10.18 31.05
C PHE A 579 -5.19 -11.65 30.63
N ASP A 580 -5.68 -12.55 31.48
CA ASP A 580 -5.83 -13.94 31.11
C ASP A 580 -6.80 -14.08 29.93
N PRO A 581 -6.45 -14.87 28.88
CA PRO A 581 -7.31 -15.09 27.71
C PRO A 581 -8.72 -15.56 28.06
N SER A 582 -8.88 -16.31 29.17
CA SER A 582 -10.20 -16.73 29.65
C SER A 582 -11.06 -15.55 30.11
N GLN A 583 -10.45 -14.51 30.63
CA GLN A 583 -11.15 -13.28 31.05
C GLN A 583 -11.57 -12.41 29.88
N VAL A 584 -10.79 -12.38 28.80
CA VAL A 584 -11.10 -11.61 27.57
C VAL A 584 -12.12 -12.34 26.69
N SER A 585 -12.02 -13.68 26.57
CA SER A 585 -12.85 -14.48 25.68
C SER A 585 -14.25 -14.81 26.24
N VAL A 586 -14.45 -14.75 27.56
CA VAL A 586 -15.74 -15.07 28.22
C VAL A 586 -16.80 -13.98 27.93
N GLY A 587 -16.40 -12.77 27.55
CA GLY A 587 -17.32 -11.79 26.94
C GLY A 587 -18.00 -12.28 25.63
N SER A 588 -17.66 -13.46 25.12
CA SER A 588 -18.19 -14.05 23.88
C SER A 588 -19.31 -15.09 24.07
N ARG A 589 -19.57 -15.59 25.28
CA ARG A 589 -20.57 -16.67 25.51
C ARG A 589 -21.63 -16.40 26.57
N ARG A 590 -21.45 -15.44 27.47
CA ARG A 590 -22.47 -14.91 28.39
C ARG A 590 -22.13 -13.47 28.70
N SER A 591 -23.11 -12.59 28.74
CA SER A 591 -22.98 -11.24 29.26
C SER A 591 -22.47 -11.31 30.71
N LEU A 592 -21.15 -11.29 30.90
CA LEU A 592 -20.59 -11.01 32.21
C LEU A 592 -20.86 -9.52 32.46
N THR A 593 -21.59 -9.23 33.53
CA THR A 593 -21.70 -7.88 34.05
C THR A 593 -20.27 -7.38 34.37
N LEU A 594 -20.03 -6.08 34.22
CA LEU A 594 -18.77 -5.43 34.61
C LEU A 594 -18.23 -5.90 35.98
N ALA A 595 -19.13 -6.23 36.93
CA ALA A 595 -18.80 -6.75 38.25
C ALA A 595 -18.11 -8.13 38.22
N GLN A 596 -18.47 -9.02 37.30
CA GLN A 596 -17.89 -10.39 37.20
C GLN A 596 -16.52 -10.41 36.50
N PHE A 597 -16.17 -9.36 35.77
CA PHE A 597 -14.86 -9.22 35.11
C PHE A 597 -13.76 -8.81 36.12
N PHE A 598 -14.13 -8.27 37.27
CA PHE A 598 -13.21 -7.61 38.22
C PHE A 598 -13.13 -8.26 39.62
N THR A 599 -13.78 -9.41 39.82
CA THR A 599 -13.79 -10.11 41.13
C THR A 599 -12.79 -11.26 41.22
N ASN A 600 -11.90 -11.47 40.23
CA ASN A 600 -10.80 -12.46 40.32
C ASN A 600 -9.45 -11.82 40.07
#